data_26ae072971e11f168a455a49a7d46bab
#
_entry.id   26ae072971e11f168a455a49a7d46bab
#
_cell.length_a   1.000
_cell.length_b   1.000
_cell.length_c   1.000
_cell.angle_alpha   90.00
_cell.angle_beta   90.00
_cell.angle_gamma   90.00
#
_symmetry.space_group_name_H-M   'P 1'
#
loop_
_entity.id
_entity.type
_entity.pdbx_description
1 polymer ?
#
loop_
_entity_poly.entity_id
_entity_poly.type
_entity_poly.pdbx_seq_one_letter_code
_entity_poly.pdbx_strand_id
1 'polypeptide(L)'
;FQVQWLLSGKQESPERVELNNHRFRVYGSLVRSRNRTGVQSLVATTYWVETTEADHLREVYEASRPVAAILMLDNYEDLMKACEDTQRSAVLAQIDEKLQTWANAGQGILLKTDRNHYLFLFEEQYFQHFVDEKFSILDTVRAIRVAENIHPTLSIGIGKDSPSIPELYKNAKLSLEMALSRGGDQAVVRNQVDFAFYGGRTKATEKRTKVKSRVMANAFRELIADAGEVYIMGHSFADMDAVGAAAGICCAARKRGKQARIVIDREHTAAETLIARLDALPEYSGVFLTPAEAFLQMRADTLLVVVDTNLSLIHISEPTRLQLI
;
A
#
# COMPACT_ATOMS: atom_id res chain seq x y z
N PHE A 1 -13.26 -34.24 -4.94
CA PHE A 1 -11.90 -34.15 -4.42
C PHE A 1 -10.91 -34.82 -5.39
N GLN A 2 -9.98 -34.04 -5.94
CA GLN A 2 -8.99 -34.57 -6.89
C GLN A 2 -7.65 -34.79 -6.18
N VAL A 3 -7.02 -35.95 -6.36
CA VAL A 3 -5.74 -36.32 -5.74
C VAL A 3 -4.53 -36.08 -6.65
N GLN A 4 -4.72 -35.42 -7.79
CA GLN A 4 -3.65 -35.16 -8.78
C GLN A 4 -2.44 -34.39 -8.22
N TRP A 5 -2.67 -33.56 -7.21
CA TRP A 5 -1.61 -32.82 -6.53
C TRP A 5 -0.58 -33.74 -5.84
N LEU A 6 -0.99 -34.93 -5.40
CA LEU A 6 -0.07 -35.95 -4.86
C LEU A 6 0.88 -36.48 -5.92
N LEU A 7 0.44 -36.59 -7.18
CA LEU A 7 1.28 -37.03 -8.30
C LEU A 7 2.34 -36.00 -8.65
N SER A 8 2.11 -34.72 -8.37
CA SER A 8 3.07 -33.63 -8.55
C SER A 8 4.05 -33.46 -7.36
N GLY A 9 4.00 -34.40 -6.37
CA GLY A 9 4.89 -34.39 -5.21
C GLY A 9 4.50 -33.41 -4.10
N LYS A 10 3.34 -32.77 -4.19
CA LYS A 10 2.84 -31.90 -3.11
C LYS A 10 2.33 -32.77 -1.97
N GLN A 11 2.52 -32.32 -0.74
CA GLN A 11 2.05 -33.02 0.48
C GLN A 11 0.77 -32.43 1.05
N GLU A 12 0.32 -31.27 0.55
CA GLU A 12 -0.89 -30.57 0.98
C GLU A 12 -1.74 -30.25 -0.26
N SER A 13 -3.05 -30.38 -0.13
CA SER A 13 -4.00 -29.98 -1.18
C SER A 13 -3.90 -28.48 -1.44
N PRO A 14 -3.82 -28.04 -2.70
CA PRO A 14 -3.79 -26.61 -3.05
C PRO A 14 -5.07 -25.88 -2.66
N GLU A 15 -6.18 -26.59 -2.57
CA GLU A 15 -7.48 -26.04 -2.20
C GLU A 15 -8.02 -26.72 -0.95
N ARG A 16 -8.78 -25.97 -0.15
CA ARG A 16 -9.55 -26.50 0.96
C ARG A 16 -10.70 -27.33 0.42
N VAL A 17 -11.05 -28.38 1.13
CA VAL A 17 -12.15 -29.26 0.75
C VAL A 17 -13.34 -28.95 1.67
N GLU A 18 -14.49 -28.66 1.07
CA GLU A 18 -15.76 -28.53 1.80
C GLU A 18 -16.54 -29.84 1.70
N LEU A 19 -16.92 -30.37 2.84
CA LEU A 19 -17.74 -31.56 2.94
C LEU A 19 -18.76 -31.41 4.09
N ASN A 20 -20.03 -31.52 3.80
CA ASN A 20 -21.13 -31.44 4.79
C ASN A 20 -21.08 -30.18 5.66
N ASN A 21 -20.82 -29.01 5.05
CA ASN A 21 -20.62 -27.71 5.72
C ASN A 21 -19.39 -27.63 6.64
N HIS A 22 -18.48 -28.60 6.57
CA HIS A 22 -17.19 -28.56 7.26
C HIS A 22 -16.07 -28.30 6.27
N ARG A 23 -15.09 -27.51 6.67
CA ARG A 23 -13.90 -27.20 5.87
C ARG A 23 -12.73 -28.03 6.35
N PHE A 24 -12.04 -28.65 5.41
CA PHE A 24 -10.89 -29.50 5.69
C PHE A 24 -9.66 -29.05 4.93
N ARG A 25 -8.54 -29.12 5.61
CA ARG A 25 -7.21 -29.08 4.99
C ARG A 25 -6.76 -30.53 4.83
N VAL A 26 -6.43 -30.92 3.59
CA VAL A 26 -6.11 -32.31 3.28
C VAL A 26 -4.62 -32.46 3.01
N TYR A 27 -4.01 -33.37 3.73
CA TYR A 27 -2.61 -33.74 3.57
C TYR A 27 -2.53 -35.16 3.06
N GLY A 28 -1.47 -35.50 2.31
CA GLY A 28 -1.33 -36.85 1.82
C GLY A 28 0.04 -37.18 1.30
N SER A 29 0.27 -38.45 1.12
CA SER A 29 1.48 -39.01 0.53
C SER A 29 1.14 -40.16 -0.42
N LEU A 30 2.03 -40.37 -1.41
CA LEU A 30 1.98 -41.51 -2.30
C LEU A 30 3.04 -42.52 -1.90
N VAL A 31 2.60 -43.76 -1.68
CA VAL A 31 3.49 -44.89 -1.36
C VAL A 31 3.40 -45.92 -2.47
N ARG A 32 4.53 -46.40 -2.94
CA ARG A 32 4.60 -47.54 -3.85
C ARG A 32 4.45 -48.82 -3.03
N SER A 33 3.41 -49.57 -3.29
CA SER A 33 3.17 -50.87 -2.70
C SER A 33 3.36 -51.96 -3.72
N ARG A 34 3.91 -53.12 -3.29
CA ARG A 34 4.02 -54.35 -4.09
C ARG A 34 3.04 -55.38 -3.54
N ASN A 35 2.13 -55.82 -4.38
CA ASN A 35 1.23 -56.94 -4.00
C ASN A 35 1.99 -58.26 -3.96
N ARG A 36 1.41 -59.26 -3.29
CA ARG A 36 1.93 -60.64 -3.24
C ARG A 36 2.16 -61.26 -4.63
N THR A 37 1.49 -60.72 -5.66
CA THR A 37 1.62 -61.15 -7.07
C THR A 37 2.68 -60.37 -7.83
N GLY A 38 3.47 -59.49 -7.16
CA GLY A 38 4.54 -58.74 -7.79
C GLY A 38 4.12 -57.47 -8.53
N VAL A 39 2.84 -57.18 -8.60
CA VAL A 39 2.33 -55.95 -9.27
C VAL A 39 2.57 -54.73 -8.40
N GLN A 40 3.23 -53.71 -8.96
CA GLN A 40 3.43 -52.43 -8.30
C GLN A 40 2.14 -51.60 -8.40
N SER A 41 1.64 -51.13 -7.27
CA SER A 41 0.52 -50.20 -7.17
C SER A 41 0.92 -48.94 -6.43
N LEU A 42 0.35 -47.80 -6.79
CA LEU A 42 0.44 -46.55 -6.03
C LEU A 42 -0.72 -46.48 -5.06
N VAL A 43 -0.42 -46.32 -3.79
CA VAL A 43 -1.41 -46.12 -2.74
C VAL A 43 -1.29 -44.70 -2.24
N ALA A 44 -2.38 -43.94 -2.33
CA ALA A 44 -2.48 -42.61 -1.75
C ALA A 44 -3.07 -42.72 -0.33
N THR A 45 -2.36 -42.20 0.64
CA THR A 45 -2.86 -42.03 2.01
C THR A 45 -3.12 -40.56 2.23
N THR A 46 -4.36 -40.21 2.63
CA THR A 46 -4.73 -38.83 2.94
C THR A 46 -5.25 -38.76 4.38
N TYR A 47 -4.94 -37.68 5.08
CA TYR A 47 -5.54 -37.33 6.34
C TYR A 47 -6.14 -35.93 6.26
N TRP A 48 -7.26 -35.74 6.91
CA TRP A 48 -8.10 -34.59 6.80
C TRP A 48 -8.13 -33.89 8.15
N VAL A 49 -7.71 -32.63 8.15
CA VAL A 49 -7.75 -31.79 9.34
C VAL A 49 -8.91 -30.83 9.19
N GLU A 50 -9.87 -30.91 10.08
CA GLU A 50 -10.97 -29.97 10.09
C GLU A 50 -10.50 -28.59 10.52
N THR A 51 -10.85 -27.58 9.73
CA THR A 51 -10.44 -26.17 9.93
C THR A 51 -11.64 -25.23 10.00
N THR A 52 -12.86 -25.75 10.06
CA THR A 52 -14.12 -24.97 9.98
C THR A 52 -14.14 -23.80 10.96
N GLU A 53 -13.92 -24.07 12.26
CA GLU A 53 -13.91 -23.02 13.29
C GLU A 53 -12.76 -22.02 13.11
N ALA A 54 -11.57 -22.53 12.84
CA ALA A 54 -10.38 -21.70 12.66
C ALA A 54 -10.52 -20.77 11.46
N ASP A 55 -11.08 -21.28 10.36
CA ASP A 55 -11.33 -20.50 9.15
C ASP A 55 -12.43 -19.47 9.38
N HIS A 56 -13.51 -19.84 10.07
CA HIS A 56 -14.58 -18.91 10.43
C HIS A 56 -14.06 -17.79 11.37
N LEU A 57 -13.34 -18.14 12.41
CA LEU A 57 -12.71 -17.14 13.29
C LEU A 57 -11.79 -16.18 12.54
N ARG A 58 -11.03 -16.72 11.60
CA ARG A 58 -10.14 -15.92 10.75
C ARG A 58 -10.92 -14.96 9.85
N GLU A 59 -11.99 -15.44 9.22
CA GLU A 59 -12.86 -14.61 8.37
C GLU A 59 -13.51 -13.49 9.20
N VAL A 60 -14.05 -13.80 10.39
CA VAL A 60 -14.61 -12.79 11.29
C VAL A 60 -13.56 -11.78 11.74
N TYR A 61 -12.37 -12.25 12.11
CA TYR A 61 -11.29 -11.38 12.51
C TYR A 61 -10.85 -10.43 11.37
N GLU A 62 -10.67 -10.97 10.17
CA GLU A 62 -10.28 -10.16 8.99
C GLU A 62 -11.38 -9.15 8.62
N ALA A 63 -12.65 -9.54 8.70
CA ALA A 63 -13.80 -8.69 8.43
C ALA A 63 -13.98 -7.55 9.45
N SER A 64 -13.69 -7.81 10.73
CA SER A 64 -13.85 -6.85 11.83
C SER A 64 -12.61 -5.97 12.08
N ARG A 65 -11.54 -6.11 11.26
CA ARG A 65 -10.36 -5.26 11.42
C ARG A 65 -10.71 -3.79 11.23
N PRO A 66 -10.19 -2.89 12.07
CA PRO A 66 -10.50 -1.48 11.97
C PRO A 66 -9.84 -0.83 10.74
N VAL A 67 -10.55 0.09 10.14
CA VAL A 67 -10.08 1.03 9.12
C VAL A 67 -10.30 2.45 9.65
N ALA A 68 -9.30 3.31 9.51
CA ALA A 68 -9.42 4.72 9.87
C ALA A 68 -9.34 5.60 8.63
N ALA A 69 -10.28 6.52 8.49
CA ALA A 69 -10.25 7.55 7.48
C ALA A 69 -10.26 8.94 8.13
N ILE A 70 -9.39 9.81 7.66
CA ILE A 70 -9.41 11.23 8.01
C ILE A 70 -9.92 11.99 6.79
N LEU A 71 -11.01 12.75 6.97
CA LEU A 71 -11.62 13.55 5.92
C LEU A 71 -11.32 15.02 6.22
N MET A 72 -11.02 15.80 5.19
CA MET A 72 -10.75 17.23 5.31
C MET A 72 -11.44 17.99 4.19
N LEU A 73 -12.13 19.07 4.55
CA LEU A 73 -12.60 20.06 3.59
C LEU A 73 -11.41 20.94 3.18
N ASP A 74 -10.99 20.83 1.91
CA ASP A 74 -9.73 21.43 1.43
C ASP A 74 -9.77 22.96 1.42
N ASN A 75 -10.91 23.52 0.95
CA ASN A 75 -11.10 24.95 0.72
C ASN A 75 -12.02 25.62 1.76
N TYR A 76 -12.01 25.13 3.00
CA TYR A 76 -12.90 25.61 4.08
C TYR A 76 -12.86 27.13 4.27
N GLU A 77 -11.66 27.72 4.31
CA GLU A 77 -11.50 29.17 4.52
C GLU A 77 -12.13 30.00 3.37
N ASP A 78 -11.95 29.54 2.13
CA ASP A 78 -12.52 30.21 0.94
C ASP A 78 -14.03 30.07 0.92
N LEU A 79 -14.57 28.91 1.32
CA LEU A 79 -16.00 28.69 1.48
C LEU A 79 -16.59 29.65 2.53
N MET A 80 -15.92 29.77 3.67
CA MET A 80 -16.40 30.63 4.76
C MET A 80 -16.36 32.13 4.40
N LYS A 81 -15.38 32.56 3.58
CA LYS A 81 -15.29 33.93 3.09
C LYS A 81 -16.35 34.24 2.03
N ALA A 82 -16.72 33.25 1.22
CA ALA A 82 -17.69 33.41 0.13
C ALA A 82 -19.15 33.39 0.60
N CYS A 83 -19.42 32.84 1.78
CA CYS A 83 -20.77 32.75 2.34
C CYS A 83 -21.10 33.94 3.22
N GLU A 84 -22.32 34.44 3.13
CA GLU A 84 -22.91 35.30 4.16
C GLU A 84 -23.07 34.50 5.47
N ASP A 85 -23.05 35.19 6.63
CA ASP A 85 -23.07 34.54 7.93
C ASP A 85 -24.25 33.58 8.14
N THR A 86 -25.42 33.91 7.57
CA THR A 86 -26.64 33.09 7.61
C THR A 86 -26.52 31.83 6.75
N GLN A 87 -25.76 31.87 5.68
CA GLN A 87 -25.57 30.74 4.73
C GLN A 87 -24.49 29.75 5.21
N ARG A 88 -23.48 30.21 5.97
CA ARG A 88 -22.39 29.39 6.44
C ARG A 88 -22.88 28.16 7.19
N SER A 89 -23.78 28.36 8.14
CA SER A 89 -24.33 27.27 8.96
C SER A 89 -25.12 26.27 8.11
N ALA A 90 -25.90 26.76 7.14
CA ALA A 90 -26.66 25.89 6.26
C ALA A 90 -25.79 25.04 5.33
N VAL A 91 -24.73 25.64 4.77
CA VAL A 91 -23.76 24.90 3.92
C VAL A 91 -23.01 23.83 4.73
N LEU A 92 -22.54 24.18 5.92
CA LEU A 92 -21.86 23.21 6.79
C LEU A 92 -22.80 22.09 7.22
N ALA A 93 -24.06 22.39 7.54
CA ALA A 93 -25.05 21.38 7.87
C ALA A 93 -25.34 20.43 6.70
N GLN A 94 -25.40 20.93 5.47
CA GLN A 94 -25.53 20.08 4.29
C GLN A 94 -24.32 19.16 4.08
N ILE A 95 -23.10 19.68 4.28
CA ILE A 95 -21.89 18.88 4.19
C ILE A 95 -21.89 17.80 5.26
N ASP A 96 -22.16 18.16 6.52
CA ASP A 96 -22.22 17.24 7.65
C ASP A 96 -23.28 16.13 7.41
N GLU A 97 -24.47 16.48 6.88
CA GLU A 97 -25.50 15.52 6.52
C GLU A 97 -25.05 14.53 5.44
N LYS A 98 -24.38 15.01 4.38
CA LYS A 98 -23.89 14.15 3.30
C LYS A 98 -22.79 13.22 3.79
N LEU A 99 -21.86 13.72 4.61
CA LEU A 99 -20.80 12.92 5.21
C LEU A 99 -21.37 11.85 6.14
N GLN A 100 -22.35 12.22 6.97
CA GLN A 100 -23.01 11.27 7.88
C GLN A 100 -23.79 10.19 7.12
N THR A 101 -24.53 10.57 6.07
CA THR A 101 -25.26 9.63 5.23
C THR A 101 -24.31 8.62 4.56
N TRP A 102 -23.20 9.10 4.03
CA TRP A 102 -22.18 8.24 3.43
C TRP A 102 -21.50 7.34 4.46
N ALA A 103 -21.16 7.86 5.62
CA ALA A 103 -20.52 7.10 6.70
C ALA A 103 -21.44 6.00 7.26
N ASN A 104 -22.75 6.19 7.25
CA ASN A 104 -23.71 5.17 7.70
C ASN A 104 -23.63 3.87 6.89
N ALA A 105 -23.22 3.92 5.61
CA ALA A 105 -23.01 2.72 4.79
C ALA A 105 -21.86 1.84 5.33
N GLY A 106 -20.90 2.43 6.04
CA GLY A 106 -19.79 1.70 6.69
C GLY A 106 -20.10 1.24 8.11
N GLN A 107 -21.31 1.49 8.63
CA GLN A 107 -21.73 1.17 10.01
C GLN A 107 -20.69 1.57 11.08
N GLY A 108 -19.94 2.63 10.79
CA GLY A 108 -18.85 3.12 11.63
C GLY A 108 -19.21 4.39 12.39
N ILE A 109 -18.21 4.97 13.01
CA ILE A 109 -18.32 6.18 13.81
C ILE A 109 -17.66 7.33 13.06
N LEU A 110 -18.42 8.35 12.68
CA LEU A 110 -17.94 9.61 12.12
C LEU A 110 -17.92 10.69 13.21
N LEU A 111 -16.75 11.22 13.49
CA LEU A 111 -16.52 12.28 14.48
C LEU A 111 -15.95 13.51 13.82
N LYS A 112 -16.52 14.66 14.07
CA LYS A 112 -15.93 15.96 13.70
C LYS A 112 -14.86 16.32 14.72
N THR A 113 -13.60 16.34 14.32
CA THR A 113 -12.44 16.56 15.19
C THR A 113 -12.00 18.02 15.19
N ASP A 114 -12.26 18.75 14.12
CA ASP A 114 -11.95 20.17 14.00
C ASP A 114 -12.97 20.83 13.04
N ARG A 115 -12.83 22.14 12.79
CA ARG A 115 -13.73 22.92 11.92
C ARG A 115 -13.90 22.32 10.53
N ASN A 116 -12.84 21.75 9.96
CA ASN A 116 -12.80 21.18 8.62
C ASN A 116 -12.30 19.73 8.58
N HIS A 117 -12.10 19.07 9.73
CA HIS A 117 -11.62 17.69 9.81
C HIS A 117 -12.62 16.78 10.47
N TYR A 118 -12.69 15.54 9.96
CA TYR A 118 -13.50 14.45 10.48
C TYR A 118 -12.65 13.21 10.59
N LEU A 119 -12.91 12.40 11.61
CA LEU A 119 -12.37 11.06 11.77
C LEU A 119 -13.50 10.05 11.58
N PHE A 120 -13.31 9.11 10.68
CA PHE A 120 -14.23 8.03 10.42
C PHE A 120 -13.55 6.69 10.72
N LEU A 121 -14.15 5.93 11.63
CA LEU A 121 -13.68 4.58 12.02
C LEU A 121 -14.75 3.57 11.64
N PHE A 122 -14.39 2.54 10.91
CA PHE A 122 -15.29 1.49 10.45
C PHE A 122 -14.54 0.16 10.27
N GLU A 123 -15.25 -0.91 9.98
CA GLU A 123 -14.66 -2.24 9.82
C GLU A 123 -14.31 -2.54 8.36
N GLU A 124 -13.29 -3.39 8.17
CA GLU A 124 -12.74 -3.78 6.86
C GLU A 124 -13.81 -4.35 5.92
N GLN A 125 -14.81 -5.08 6.44
CA GLN A 125 -15.90 -5.65 5.64
C GLN A 125 -16.67 -4.61 4.82
N TYR A 126 -16.71 -3.36 5.27
CA TYR A 126 -17.41 -2.27 4.55
C TYR A 126 -16.48 -1.50 3.60
N PHE A 127 -15.17 -1.70 3.68
CA PHE A 127 -14.20 -0.95 2.90
C PHE A 127 -14.39 -1.12 1.38
N GLN A 128 -14.64 -2.36 0.94
CA GLN A 128 -14.81 -2.66 -0.48
C GLN A 128 -16.00 -1.92 -1.10
N HIS A 129 -17.09 -1.71 -0.35
CA HIS A 129 -18.23 -0.91 -0.80
C HIS A 129 -17.80 0.52 -1.20
N PHE A 130 -16.99 1.19 -0.38
CA PHE A 130 -16.49 2.52 -0.68
C PHE A 130 -15.54 2.56 -1.89
N VAL A 131 -14.77 1.50 -2.08
CA VAL A 131 -13.88 1.33 -3.25
C VAL A 131 -14.69 1.16 -4.52
N ASP A 132 -15.72 0.31 -4.51
CA ASP A 132 -16.57 0.02 -5.66
C ASP A 132 -17.35 1.27 -6.12
N GLU A 133 -17.79 2.08 -5.17
CA GLU A 133 -18.38 3.40 -5.42
C GLU A 133 -17.35 4.48 -5.75
N LYS A 134 -16.05 4.16 -5.78
CA LYS A 134 -14.95 5.09 -6.05
C LYS A 134 -14.99 6.34 -5.16
N PHE A 135 -15.41 6.16 -3.90
CA PHE A 135 -15.60 7.25 -2.94
C PHE A 135 -16.53 8.34 -3.48
N SER A 136 -17.74 7.97 -3.84
CA SER A 136 -18.79 8.83 -4.43
C SER A 136 -19.10 10.09 -3.60
N ILE A 137 -18.74 10.11 -2.32
CA ILE A 137 -18.86 11.26 -1.43
C ILE A 137 -18.08 12.49 -1.95
N LEU A 138 -16.96 12.29 -2.66
CA LEU A 138 -16.19 13.38 -3.25
C LEU A 138 -17.04 14.18 -4.24
N ASP A 139 -17.75 13.48 -5.14
CA ASP A 139 -18.64 14.10 -6.12
C ASP A 139 -19.90 14.69 -5.43
N THR A 140 -20.42 14.01 -4.41
CA THR A 140 -21.60 14.44 -3.65
C THR A 140 -21.35 15.76 -2.91
N VAL A 141 -20.18 15.89 -2.28
CA VAL A 141 -19.77 17.13 -1.60
C VAL A 141 -19.52 18.23 -2.62
N ARG A 142 -18.84 17.95 -3.72
CA ARG A 142 -18.58 18.91 -4.80
C ARG A 142 -19.86 19.44 -5.47
N ALA A 143 -20.92 18.65 -5.47
CA ALA A 143 -22.22 19.07 -6.04
C ALA A 143 -22.95 20.13 -5.20
N ILE A 144 -22.54 20.37 -3.96
CA ILE A 144 -23.12 21.42 -3.11
C ILE A 144 -22.70 22.78 -3.68
N ARG A 145 -23.71 23.61 -4.00
CA ARG A 145 -23.48 24.96 -4.52
C ARG A 145 -23.46 25.96 -3.37
N VAL A 146 -22.38 26.72 -3.29
CA VAL A 146 -22.17 27.72 -2.23
C VAL A 146 -22.24 29.14 -2.78
N ALA A 147 -21.60 29.39 -3.94
CA ALA A 147 -21.64 30.65 -4.69
C ALA A 147 -21.44 30.35 -6.19
N GLU A 148 -21.50 31.34 -7.07
CA GLU A 148 -21.51 31.14 -8.52
C GLU A 148 -20.33 30.31 -9.06
N ASN A 149 -19.17 30.26 -8.36
CA ASN A 149 -17.98 29.52 -8.81
C ASN A 149 -17.21 28.82 -7.68
N ILE A 150 -17.80 28.64 -6.49
CA ILE A 150 -17.12 28.01 -5.36
C ILE A 150 -17.90 26.75 -4.94
N HIS A 151 -17.21 25.63 -5.05
CA HIS A 151 -17.71 24.33 -4.62
C HIS A 151 -16.84 23.78 -3.49
N PRO A 152 -17.41 23.15 -2.47
CA PRO A 152 -16.62 22.45 -1.47
C PRO A 152 -15.87 21.29 -2.10
N THR A 153 -14.63 21.08 -1.70
CA THR A 153 -13.80 19.93 -2.07
C THR A 153 -13.38 19.17 -0.83
N LEU A 154 -13.31 17.86 -0.97
CA LEU A 154 -13.03 16.94 0.12
C LEU A 154 -11.79 16.10 -0.21
N SER A 155 -10.85 16.03 0.71
CA SER A 155 -9.76 15.05 0.68
C SER A 155 -9.95 14.00 1.75
N ILE A 156 -9.66 12.74 1.40
CA ILE A 156 -9.82 11.60 2.30
C ILE A 156 -8.49 10.85 2.36
N GLY A 157 -7.94 10.69 3.56
CA GLY A 157 -6.80 9.83 3.82
C GLY A 157 -7.22 8.60 4.60
N ILE A 158 -6.94 7.41 4.10
CA ILE A 158 -7.36 6.14 4.68
C ILE A 158 -6.15 5.31 5.03
N GLY A 159 -6.11 4.80 6.27
CA GLY A 159 -5.17 3.81 6.76
C GLY A 159 -5.88 2.50 7.05
N LYS A 160 -5.28 1.39 6.60
CA LYS A 160 -5.75 0.04 6.86
C LYS A 160 -4.59 -0.92 7.04
N ASP A 161 -4.88 -2.15 7.44
CA ASP A 161 -3.90 -3.23 7.59
C ASP A 161 -2.73 -2.91 8.55
N SER A 162 -2.97 -2.11 9.57
CA SER A 162 -1.96 -1.70 10.55
C SER A 162 -2.05 -2.53 11.83
N PRO A 163 -0.94 -2.82 12.51
CA PRO A 163 -0.91 -3.66 13.70
C PRO A 163 -1.51 -2.97 14.95
N SER A 164 -1.68 -1.64 14.92
CA SER A 164 -2.22 -0.88 16.05
C SER A 164 -3.05 0.32 15.60
N ILE A 165 -3.98 0.77 16.46
CA ILE A 165 -4.81 1.96 16.19
C ILE A 165 -3.97 3.24 16.00
N PRO A 166 -2.90 3.51 16.78
CA PRO A 166 -2.04 4.66 16.52
C PRO A 166 -1.38 4.64 15.14
N GLU A 167 -0.90 3.49 14.68
CA GLU A 167 -0.33 3.35 13.34
C GLU A 167 -1.39 3.46 12.24
N LEU A 168 -2.57 2.93 12.47
CA LEU A 168 -3.72 3.09 11.58
C LEU A 168 -4.02 4.58 11.35
N TYR A 169 -4.10 5.36 12.45
CA TYR A 169 -4.32 6.80 12.38
C TYR A 169 -3.15 7.54 11.69
N LYS A 170 -1.90 7.14 11.99
CA LYS A 170 -0.70 7.68 11.33
C LYS A 170 -0.76 7.45 9.81
N ASN A 171 -1.15 6.24 9.39
CA ASN A 171 -1.30 5.89 7.98
C ASN A 171 -2.43 6.68 7.30
N ALA A 172 -3.56 6.88 7.97
CA ALA A 172 -4.64 7.72 7.47
C ALA A 172 -4.19 9.18 7.29
N LYS A 173 -3.46 9.73 8.27
CA LYS A 173 -2.91 11.08 8.19
C LYS A 173 -1.93 11.24 7.04
N LEU A 174 -1.02 10.29 6.85
CA LEU A 174 -0.06 10.30 5.75
C LEU A 174 -0.77 10.21 4.38
N SER A 175 -1.83 9.40 4.29
CA SER A 175 -2.67 9.31 3.09
C SER A 175 -3.37 10.64 2.79
N LEU A 176 -3.87 11.33 3.80
CA LEU A 176 -4.46 12.66 3.64
C LEU A 176 -3.44 13.68 3.15
N GLU A 177 -2.25 13.71 3.75
CA GLU A 177 -1.16 14.57 3.30
C GLU A 177 -0.80 14.29 1.83
N MET A 178 -0.81 13.02 1.43
CA MET A 178 -0.60 12.61 0.04
C MET A 178 -1.73 13.12 -0.88
N ALA A 179 -3.00 13.04 -0.46
CA ALA A 179 -4.13 13.59 -1.21
C ALA A 179 -3.97 15.10 -1.43
N LEU A 180 -3.67 15.83 -0.35
CA LEU A 180 -3.48 17.29 -0.40
C LEU A 180 -2.28 17.70 -1.26
N SER A 181 -1.20 16.94 -1.22
CA SER A 181 0.01 17.20 -2.02
C SER A 181 -0.25 17.11 -3.52
N ARG A 182 -1.25 16.33 -3.94
CA ARG A 182 -1.67 16.15 -5.34
C ARG A 182 -2.75 17.13 -5.79
N GLY A 183 -3.12 18.07 -4.92
CA GLY A 183 -4.11 19.11 -5.23
C GLY A 183 -5.45 18.92 -4.53
N GLY A 184 -5.59 17.94 -3.66
CA GLY A 184 -6.82 17.64 -2.93
C GLY A 184 -7.88 16.96 -3.78
N ASP A 185 -9.14 16.99 -3.28
CA ASP A 185 -10.33 16.50 -3.96
C ASP A 185 -10.23 15.03 -4.41
N GLN A 186 -9.66 14.19 -3.56
CA GLN A 186 -9.41 12.79 -3.82
C GLN A 186 -9.32 11.96 -2.54
N ALA A 187 -9.53 10.66 -2.67
CA ALA A 187 -9.28 9.71 -1.60
C ALA A 187 -7.96 8.96 -1.87
N VAL A 188 -7.17 8.81 -0.84
CA VAL A 188 -5.92 8.05 -0.86
C VAL A 188 -5.97 7.00 0.23
N VAL A 189 -5.70 5.76 -0.14
CA VAL A 189 -5.69 4.61 0.76
C VAL A 189 -4.26 4.12 0.90
N ARG A 190 -3.79 3.97 2.12
CA ARG A 190 -2.52 3.32 2.43
C ARG A 190 -2.77 1.95 3.04
N ASN A 191 -2.26 0.93 2.40
CA ASN A 191 -2.00 -0.38 2.98
C ASN A 191 -0.61 -0.36 3.64
N GLN A 192 -0.17 -1.49 4.18
CA GLN A 192 1.19 -1.59 4.76
C GLN A 192 2.30 -1.14 3.81
N VAL A 193 2.11 -1.26 2.50
CA VAL A 193 3.15 -1.12 1.48
C VAL A 193 2.84 -0.05 0.44
N ASP A 194 1.58 0.07 -0.02
CA ASP A 194 1.21 0.85 -1.20
C ASP A 194 0.17 1.93 -0.93
N PHE A 195 0.14 2.93 -1.84
CA PHE A 195 -0.90 3.94 -1.90
C PHE A 195 -1.80 3.73 -3.12
N ALA A 196 -3.10 3.60 -2.89
CA ALA A 196 -4.11 3.61 -3.94
C ALA A 196 -4.83 4.97 -3.97
N PHE A 197 -5.16 5.46 -5.17
CA PHE A 197 -5.71 6.80 -5.39
C PHE A 197 -7.08 6.70 -6.07
N TYR A 198 -8.06 7.43 -5.55
CA TYR A 198 -9.43 7.47 -6.08
C TYR A 198 -9.91 8.92 -6.22
N GLY A 199 -10.61 9.25 -7.30
CA GLY A 199 -11.05 10.61 -7.59
C GLY A 199 -9.96 11.45 -8.29
N GLY A 200 -9.93 12.75 -8.04
CA GLY A 200 -8.93 13.66 -8.63
C GLY A 200 -9.29 14.14 -10.04
N ARG A 201 -10.52 14.66 -10.22
CA ARG A 201 -10.98 15.28 -11.50
C ARG A 201 -10.54 16.71 -11.69
N THR A 202 -10.07 17.38 -10.65
CA THR A 202 -9.55 18.74 -10.78
C THR A 202 -8.31 18.69 -11.67
N LYS A 203 -8.38 19.32 -12.84
CA LYS A 203 -7.19 19.72 -13.59
C LYS A 203 -6.40 20.68 -12.69
N ALA A 204 -5.64 20.12 -11.75
CA ALA A 204 -4.68 20.89 -11.02
C ALA A 204 -3.72 21.44 -12.07
N THR A 205 -3.84 22.73 -12.34
CA THR A 205 -2.72 23.50 -12.88
C THR A 205 -1.54 23.08 -12.02
N GLU A 206 -0.53 22.46 -12.63
CA GLU A 206 0.69 22.00 -11.96
C GLU A 206 1.37 23.17 -11.26
N LYS A 207 0.84 23.56 -10.12
CA LYS A 207 1.68 24.19 -9.11
C LYS A 207 2.46 23.01 -8.49
N ARG A 208 3.58 22.71 -9.10
CA ARG A 208 4.69 21.98 -8.46
C ARG A 208 5.05 22.73 -7.19
N THR A 209 4.26 22.56 -6.15
CA THR A 209 4.45 23.28 -4.91
C THR A 209 5.53 22.57 -4.11
N LYS A 210 6.42 23.36 -3.51
CA LYS A 210 7.41 22.92 -2.49
C LYS A 210 6.79 22.02 -1.40
N VAL A 211 5.48 22.06 -1.22
CA VAL A 211 4.69 21.23 -0.32
C VAL A 211 4.66 19.76 -0.78
N LYS A 212 4.42 19.48 -2.06
CA LYS A 212 4.41 18.10 -2.59
C LYS A 212 5.76 17.42 -2.38
N SER A 213 6.86 18.12 -2.69
CA SER A 213 8.20 17.59 -2.48
C SER A 213 8.50 17.32 -1.00
N ARG A 214 8.01 18.18 -0.09
CA ARG A 214 8.19 17.99 1.37
C ARG A 214 7.40 16.79 1.90
N VAL A 215 6.16 16.61 1.45
CA VAL A 215 5.32 15.47 1.89
C VAL A 215 5.93 14.16 1.40
N MET A 216 6.33 14.08 0.13
CA MET A 216 7.02 12.91 -0.42
C MET A 216 8.33 12.62 0.31
N ALA A 217 9.12 13.67 0.58
CA ALA A 217 10.37 13.54 1.33
C ALA A 217 10.14 13.08 2.78
N ASN A 218 9.04 13.50 3.42
CA ASN A 218 8.68 13.05 4.76
C ASN A 218 8.24 11.58 4.78
N ALA A 219 7.38 11.17 3.82
CA ALA A 219 6.97 9.78 3.68
C ALA A 219 8.17 8.85 3.44
N PHE A 220 9.03 9.25 2.51
CA PHE A 220 10.26 8.52 2.20
C PHE A 220 11.22 8.45 3.41
N ARG A 221 11.29 9.53 4.17
CA ARG A 221 12.08 9.59 5.42
C ARG A 221 11.61 8.56 6.45
N GLU A 222 10.30 8.37 6.60
CA GLU A 222 9.75 7.40 7.53
C GLU A 222 10.03 5.97 7.06
N LEU A 223 9.87 5.68 5.78
CA LEU A 223 10.21 4.38 5.22
C LEU A 223 11.67 3.99 5.46
N ILE A 224 12.61 4.96 5.26
CA ILE A 224 14.02 4.74 5.60
C ILE A 224 14.20 4.51 7.11
N ALA A 225 13.47 5.24 7.96
CA ALA A 225 13.62 5.11 9.41
C ALA A 225 13.13 3.75 9.93
N ASP A 226 12.10 3.18 9.32
CA ASP A 226 11.51 1.91 9.71
C ASP A 226 12.27 0.70 9.14
N ALA A 227 13.04 0.89 8.06
CA ALA A 227 13.84 -0.18 7.43
C ALA A 227 15.03 -0.62 8.28
N GLY A 228 15.42 -1.89 8.20
CA GLY A 228 16.68 -2.40 8.75
C GLY A 228 17.87 -1.93 7.93
N GLU A 229 17.78 -2.03 6.61
CA GLU A 229 18.76 -1.56 5.63
C GLU A 229 18.06 -1.09 4.34
N VAL A 230 18.78 -0.35 3.49
CA VAL A 230 18.22 0.25 2.27
C VAL A 230 19.04 -0.21 1.06
N TYR A 231 18.37 -0.83 0.09
CA TYR A 231 18.96 -1.18 -1.19
C TYR A 231 18.37 -0.27 -2.26
N ILE A 232 19.20 0.27 -3.13
CA ILE A 232 18.81 1.19 -4.18
C ILE A 232 19.24 0.63 -5.52
N MET A 233 18.32 0.57 -6.49
CA MET A 233 18.61 0.11 -7.84
C MET A 233 17.96 1.01 -8.89
N GLY A 234 18.55 1.10 -10.05
CA GLY A 234 18.01 1.74 -11.24
C GLY A 234 17.46 0.71 -12.25
N HIS A 235 17.24 1.18 -13.49
CA HIS A 235 16.95 0.29 -14.61
C HIS A 235 18.17 -0.58 -14.99
N SER A 236 17.96 -1.66 -15.76
CA SER A 236 18.99 -2.69 -16.07
C SER A 236 20.23 -2.13 -16.79
N PHE A 237 20.08 -1.05 -17.58
CA PHE A 237 21.17 -0.35 -18.25
C PHE A 237 21.42 1.01 -17.57
N ALA A 238 21.73 0.98 -16.27
CA ALA A 238 21.85 2.17 -15.47
C ALA A 238 22.74 3.25 -16.15
N ASP A 239 22.19 4.44 -16.30
CA ASP A 239 22.88 5.63 -16.81
C ASP A 239 23.34 6.55 -15.69
N MET A 240 23.85 7.74 -16.03
CA MET A 240 24.35 8.68 -15.04
C MET A 240 23.24 9.24 -14.14
N ASP A 241 22.00 9.35 -14.64
CA ASP A 241 20.86 9.85 -13.87
C ASP A 241 20.43 8.83 -12.85
N ALA A 242 20.33 7.54 -13.24
CA ALA A 242 20.02 6.43 -12.33
C ALA A 242 21.06 6.29 -11.21
N VAL A 243 22.37 6.33 -11.55
CA VAL A 243 23.46 6.24 -10.56
C VAL A 243 23.51 7.46 -9.66
N GLY A 244 23.30 8.66 -10.22
CA GLY A 244 23.26 9.90 -9.46
C GLY A 244 22.10 9.95 -8.46
N ALA A 245 20.90 9.52 -8.88
CA ALA A 245 19.74 9.41 -8.02
C ALA A 245 19.99 8.37 -6.90
N ALA A 246 20.54 7.20 -7.24
CA ALA A 246 20.87 6.16 -6.27
C ALA A 246 21.89 6.64 -5.23
N ALA A 247 22.94 7.34 -5.65
CA ALA A 247 23.94 7.92 -4.76
C ALA A 247 23.34 8.97 -3.80
N GLY A 248 22.43 9.81 -4.31
CA GLY A 248 21.73 10.79 -3.50
C GLY A 248 20.87 10.15 -2.40
N ILE A 249 20.11 9.09 -2.72
CA ILE A 249 19.30 8.32 -1.76
C ILE A 249 20.19 7.56 -0.77
N CYS A 250 21.27 6.95 -1.24
CA CYS A 250 22.25 6.29 -0.39
C CYS A 250 22.81 7.26 0.66
N CYS A 251 23.20 8.46 0.26
CA CYS A 251 23.66 9.51 1.16
C CYS A 251 22.58 9.90 2.18
N ALA A 252 21.32 10.07 1.75
CA ALA A 252 20.21 10.42 2.62
C ALA A 252 19.90 9.32 3.67
N ALA A 253 19.97 8.06 3.29
CA ALA A 253 19.77 6.92 4.19
C ALA A 253 20.91 6.81 5.21
N ARG A 254 22.16 6.95 4.77
CA ARG A 254 23.34 6.90 5.66
C ARG A 254 23.38 8.03 6.66
N LYS A 255 22.99 9.26 6.28
CA LYS A 255 22.84 10.38 7.22
C LYS A 255 21.81 10.12 8.33
N ARG A 256 20.97 9.10 8.17
CA ARG A 256 20.00 8.63 9.17
C ARG A 256 20.45 7.39 9.93
N GLY A 257 21.72 7.05 9.79
CA GLY A 257 22.32 5.91 10.48
C GLY A 257 21.92 4.55 9.90
N LYS A 258 21.32 4.52 8.69
CA LYS A 258 20.96 3.26 8.02
C LYS A 258 22.09 2.78 7.12
N GLN A 259 22.27 1.47 7.07
CA GLN A 259 23.10 0.87 6.04
C GLN A 259 22.39 0.99 4.69
N ALA A 260 23.10 1.52 3.69
CA ALA A 260 22.56 1.68 2.36
C ALA A 260 23.54 1.14 1.31
N ARG A 261 22.99 0.40 0.33
CA ARG A 261 23.74 -0.26 -0.74
C ARG A 261 23.13 0.11 -2.08
N ILE A 262 23.97 0.24 -3.10
CA ILE A 262 23.54 0.50 -4.48
C ILE A 262 23.74 -0.79 -5.26
N VAL A 263 22.64 -1.30 -5.82
CA VAL A 263 22.65 -2.52 -6.62
C VAL A 263 22.80 -2.15 -8.09
N ILE A 264 23.86 -2.59 -8.72
CA ILE A 264 24.17 -2.26 -10.11
C ILE A 264 24.91 -3.41 -10.80
N ASP A 265 24.52 -3.64 -12.05
CA ASP A 265 25.29 -4.50 -12.96
C ASP A 265 26.35 -3.67 -13.69
N ARG A 266 27.61 -3.85 -13.30
CA ARG A 266 28.73 -3.09 -13.86
C ARG A 266 29.08 -3.49 -15.30
N GLU A 267 28.67 -4.67 -15.72
CA GLU A 267 28.92 -5.12 -17.10
C GLU A 267 27.96 -4.47 -18.08
N HIS A 268 26.81 -3.99 -17.60
CA HIS A 268 25.74 -3.42 -18.41
C HIS A 268 25.36 -1.99 -17.95
N THR A 269 26.33 -1.11 -17.74
CA THR A 269 26.06 0.27 -17.35
C THR A 269 26.75 1.27 -18.26
N ALA A 270 26.08 2.38 -18.56
CA ALA A 270 26.67 3.53 -19.23
C ALA A 270 27.39 4.50 -18.27
N ALA A 271 27.30 4.27 -16.96
CA ALA A 271 27.79 5.17 -15.91
C ALA A 271 29.10 4.72 -15.24
N GLU A 272 29.88 3.81 -15.83
CA GLU A 272 31.10 3.24 -15.23
C GLU A 272 32.07 4.33 -14.75
N THR A 273 32.24 5.40 -15.50
CA THR A 273 33.11 6.52 -15.11
C THR A 273 32.64 7.21 -13.82
N LEU A 274 31.33 7.32 -13.61
CA LEU A 274 30.75 7.88 -12.38
C LEU A 274 30.91 6.90 -11.21
N ILE A 275 30.67 5.63 -11.45
CA ILE A 275 30.82 4.57 -10.44
C ILE A 275 32.26 4.51 -9.95
N ALA A 276 33.24 4.52 -10.87
CA ALA A 276 34.65 4.51 -10.52
C ALA A 276 35.05 5.76 -9.68
N ARG A 277 34.48 6.91 -9.97
CA ARG A 277 34.70 8.14 -9.15
C ARG A 277 34.08 8.01 -7.76
N LEU A 278 32.91 7.43 -7.64
CA LEU A 278 32.25 7.19 -6.35
C LEU A 278 33.02 6.16 -5.53
N ASP A 279 33.45 5.05 -6.14
CA ASP A 279 34.24 4.01 -5.47
C ASP A 279 35.58 4.54 -4.90
N ALA A 280 36.13 5.56 -5.54
CA ALA A 280 37.37 6.23 -5.05
C ALA A 280 37.13 7.06 -3.79
N LEU A 281 35.89 7.34 -3.42
CA LEU A 281 35.54 8.09 -2.22
C LEU A 281 35.41 7.13 -1.03
N PRO A 282 36.03 7.42 0.11
CA PRO A 282 35.96 6.58 1.30
C PRO A 282 34.51 6.31 1.75
N GLU A 283 33.61 7.27 1.54
CA GLU A 283 32.21 7.18 1.91
C GLU A 283 31.43 6.15 1.08
N TYR A 284 31.89 5.81 -0.12
CA TYR A 284 31.24 4.83 -1.01
C TYR A 284 31.99 3.49 -1.08
N SER A 285 33.04 3.31 -0.30
CA SER A 285 33.76 2.02 -0.24
C SER A 285 32.80 0.89 0.21
N GLY A 286 32.67 -0.15 -0.63
CA GLY A 286 31.81 -1.29 -0.38
C GLY A 286 30.28 -1.01 -0.41
N VAL A 287 29.89 0.12 -1.01
CA VAL A 287 28.47 0.48 -1.17
C VAL A 287 27.82 -0.23 -2.36
N PHE A 288 28.58 -0.48 -3.41
CA PHE A 288 28.07 -1.11 -4.63
C PHE A 288 28.03 -2.62 -4.50
N LEU A 289 26.89 -3.21 -4.83
CA LEU A 289 26.64 -4.65 -4.88
C LEU A 289 26.20 -5.07 -6.29
N THR A 290 26.57 -6.24 -6.68
CA THR A 290 25.97 -6.90 -7.86
C THR A 290 24.55 -7.37 -7.53
N PRO A 291 23.67 -7.57 -8.53
CA PRO A 291 22.32 -8.12 -8.29
C PRO A 291 22.33 -9.47 -7.56
N ALA A 292 23.31 -10.32 -7.85
CA ALA A 292 23.47 -11.63 -7.20
C ALA A 292 23.84 -11.49 -5.71
N GLU A 293 24.79 -10.61 -5.37
CA GLU A 293 25.15 -10.33 -3.99
C GLU A 293 24.00 -9.71 -3.21
N ALA A 294 23.29 -8.76 -3.82
CA ALA A 294 22.12 -8.13 -3.22
C ALA A 294 21.03 -9.17 -2.88
N PHE A 295 20.73 -10.06 -3.81
CA PHE A 295 19.75 -11.13 -3.60
C PHE A 295 20.12 -12.06 -2.44
N LEU A 296 21.39 -12.39 -2.29
CA LEU A 296 21.87 -13.27 -1.22
C LEU A 296 21.88 -12.59 0.16
N GLN A 297 22.06 -11.27 0.21
CA GLN A 297 22.19 -10.51 1.46
C GLN A 297 20.88 -9.86 1.92
N MET A 298 19.88 -9.77 1.03
CA MET A 298 18.60 -9.11 1.32
C MET A 298 17.85 -9.81 2.44
N ARG A 299 17.28 -9.00 3.36
CA ARG A 299 16.49 -9.44 4.51
C ARG A 299 15.03 -9.04 4.36
N ALA A 300 14.19 -9.59 5.22
CA ALA A 300 12.75 -9.27 5.21
C ALA A 300 12.44 -7.81 5.59
N ASP A 301 13.34 -7.13 6.28
CA ASP A 301 13.25 -5.73 6.70
C ASP A 301 14.06 -4.78 5.81
N THR A 302 14.56 -5.27 4.66
CA THR A 302 15.28 -4.46 3.68
C THR A 302 14.29 -3.63 2.86
N LEU A 303 14.49 -2.31 2.83
CA LEU A 303 13.79 -1.40 1.93
C LEU A 303 14.47 -1.39 0.56
N LEU A 304 13.77 -1.82 -0.49
CA LEU A 304 14.23 -1.69 -1.86
C LEU A 304 13.68 -0.41 -2.47
N VAL A 305 14.57 0.48 -2.91
CA VAL A 305 14.22 1.73 -3.59
C VAL A 305 14.63 1.62 -5.05
N VAL A 306 13.64 1.76 -5.93
CA VAL A 306 13.86 1.75 -7.38
C VAL A 306 13.82 3.17 -7.91
N VAL A 307 14.86 3.58 -8.64
CA VAL A 307 15.02 4.93 -9.16
C VAL A 307 15.11 4.90 -10.67
N ASP A 308 14.68 5.99 -11.29
CA ASP A 308 14.80 6.25 -12.73
C ASP A 308 14.25 5.11 -13.61
N THR A 309 13.05 4.60 -13.26
CA THR A 309 12.38 3.58 -14.04
C THR A 309 10.93 3.98 -14.33
N ASN A 310 10.42 3.59 -15.48
CA ASN A 310 9.00 3.67 -15.84
C ASN A 310 8.31 2.32 -15.54
N LEU A 311 8.32 1.90 -14.28
CA LEU A 311 7.62 0.69 -13.87
C LEU A 311 6.11 0.91 -13.96
N SER A 312 5.49 0.34 -14.97
CA SER A 312 4.05 0.13 -14.98
C SER A 312 3.73 -1.04 -14.04
N LEU A 313 3.02 -0.76 -12.96
CA LEU A 313 2.55 -1.76 -11.97
C LEU A 313 1.69 -2.89 -12.58
N ILE A 314 1.32 -2.79 -13.86
CA ILE A 314 0.50 -3.77 -14.60
C ILE A 314 1.28 -5.07 -14.88
N HIS A 315 2.59 -5.09 -14.78
CA HIS A 315 3.43 -6.25 -15.12
C HIS A 315 3.97 -7.02 -13.92
N ILE A 316 3.57 -6.67 -12.69
CA ILE A 316 3.92 -7.46 -11.50
C ILE A 316 2.85 -8.54 -11.33
N SER A 317 2.96 -9.62 -12.09
CA SER A 317 2.00 -10.72 -12.09
C SER A 317 2.40 -11.92 -11.23
N GLU A 318 3.26 -11.75 -10.21
CA GLU A 318 3.41 -12.77 -9.15
C GLU A 318 3.97 -12.16 -7.87
N PRO A 319 3.47 -12.57 -6.68
CA PRO A 319 4.00 -12.11 -5.40
C PRO A 319 5.27 -12.91 -5.06
N THR A 320 6.34 -12.65 -5.73
CA THR A 320 7.65 -12.88 -5.15
C THR A 320 7.85 -11.81 -4.06
N ARG A 321 8.22 -12.23 -2.86
CA ARG A 321 8.32 -11.46 -1.61
C ARG A 321 9.29 -10.25 -1.65
N LEU A 322 9.30 -9.51 -2.73
CA LEU A 322 10.05 -8.27 -2.91
C LEU A 322 9.03 -7.13 -2.89
N GLN A 323 8.99 -6.39 -1.79
CA GLN A 323 8.22 -5.17 -1.70
C GLN A 323 8.97 -4.10 -2.50
N LEU A 324 8.49 -3.83 -3.72
CA LEU A 324 8.91 -2.72 -4.57
C LEU A 324 8.16 -1.46 -4.12
N ILE A 325 8.87 -0.40 -3.80
CA ILE A 325 8.36 0.95 -3.60
C ILE A 325 8.93 1.86 -4.69
#